data_a956dcfe1aae60fe01bbc25770acca54
#
_entry.id   a956dcfe1aae60fe01bbc25770acca54
#
_cell.length_a   1.000
_cell.length_b   1.000
_cell.length_c   1.000
_cell.angle_alpha   90.00
_cell.angle_beta   90.00
_cell.angle_gamma   90.00
#
_symmetry.space_group_name_H-M   'P 1'
#
loop_
_entity.id
_entity.type
_entity.pdbx_description
1 polymer ?
#
loop_
_entity_poly.entity_id
_entity_poly.type
_entity_poly.pdbx_seq_one_letter_code
_entity_poly.pdbx_strand_id
1 'polypeptide(L)'
;MSGLRSEHISNRLFFFMLVIILSLLFMAVPLIVSSYQEYLKTKQALVEIKSLRSIAEVANKVSKERAPANKLMSSNAADFLKNQKNLKEYRLSVDRQLNETIHILKEEGYTDLANTLDTKFRDDLKQARAVVDYYV
;
A
#
# COMPACT_ATOMS: atom_id res chain seq x y z
N MET A 1 36.73 18.73 -63.59
CA MET A 1 36.51 19.68 -62.44
C MET A 1 35.13 19.50 -61.76
N SER A 2 34.45 18.37 -61.88
CA SER A 2 33.09 18.15 -61.31
C SER A 2 33.08 17.36 -59.98
N GLY A 3 34.20 16.75 -59.54
CA GLY A 3 34.24 15.92 -58.35
C GLY A 3 34.24 16.70 -57.01
N LEU A 4 34.92 17.81 -56.95
CA LEU A 4 35.06 18.60 -55.70
C LEU A 4 33.77 19.28 -55.25
N ARG A 5 32.82 19.50 -56.14
CA ARG A 5 31.54 20.17 -55.83
C ARG A 5 30.52 19.19 -55.20
N SER A 6 30.62 17.91 -55.54
CA SER A 6 29.72 16.87 -54.99
C SER A 6 30.07 16.47 -53.57
N GLU A 7 31.35 16.46 -53.20
CA GLU A 7 31.80 16.15 -51.85
C GLU A 7 31.39 17.25 -50.84
N HIS A 8 31.44 18.49 -51.20
CA HIS A 8 31.00 19.58 -50.35
C HIS A 8 29.48 19.60 -50.09
N ILE A 9 28.69 19.16 -51.07
CA ILE A 9 27.23 19.07 -50.92
C ILE A 9 26.90 17.86 -50.03
N SER A 10 27.55 16.73 -50.22
CA SER A 10 27.37 15.53 -49.42
C SER A 10 27.70 15.76 -47.92
N ASN A 11 28.83 16.43 -47.62
CA ASN A 11 29.22 16.78 -46.27
C ASN A 11 28.24 17.76 -45.59
N ARG A 12 27.69 18.72 -46.30
CA ARG A 12 26.66 19.64 -45.77
C ARG A 12 25.36 18.89 -45.47
N LEU A 13 24.94 18.00 -46.33
CA LEU A 13 23.73 17.18 -46.15
C LEU A 13 23.88 16.24 -44.96
N PHE A 14 25.04 15.62 -44.82
CA PHE A 14 25.36 14.79 -43.66
C PHE A 14 25.34 15.57 -42.35
N PHE A 15 25.89 16.79 -42.34
CA PHE A 15 25.89 17.64 -41.16
C PHE A 15 24.47 18.09 -40.79
N PHE A 16 23.61 18.43 -41.75
CA PHE A 16 22.20 18.73 -41.48
C PHE A 16 21.43 17.53 -40.94
N MET A 17 21.63 16.32 -41.49
CA MET A 17 21.02 15.10 -40.91
C MET A 17 21.48 14.83 -39.49
N LEU A 18 22.74 15.02 -39.20
CA LEU A 18 23.31 14.84 -37.87
C LEU A 18 22.73 15.84 -36.86
N VAL A 19 22.56 17.09 -37.24
CA VAL A 19 21.91 18.11 -36.39
C VAL A 19 20.44 17.76 -36.13
N ILE A 20 19.71 17.27 -37.13
CA ILE A 20 18.30 16.84 -36.94
C ILE A 20 18.21 15.65 -35.97
N ILE A 21 19.07 14.66 -36.16
CA ILE A 21 19.10 13.47 -35.26
C ILE A 21 19.44 13.89 -33.82
N LEU A 22 20.44 14.74 -33.61
CA LEU A 22 20.81 15.30 -32.30
C LEU A 22 19.66 16.09 -31.66
N SER A 23 18.94 16.89 -32.45
CA SER A 23 17.80 17.66 -31.99
C SER A 23 16.65 16.75 -31.56
N LEU A 24 16.36 15.69 -32.31
CA LEU A 24 15.33 14.69 -31.94
C LEU A 24 15.71 13.92 -30.65
N LEU A 25 16.98 13.52 -30.52
CA LEU A 25 17.47 12.89 -29.30
C LEU A 25 17.38 13.83 -28.09
N PHE A 26 17.71 15.10 -28.27
CA PHE A 26 17.62 16.09 -27.20
C PHE A 26 16.19 16.32 -26.72
N MET A 27 15.19 16.19 -27.58
CA MET A 27 13.77 16.23 -27.21
C MET A 27 13.26 14.89 -26.63
N ALA A 28 13.73 13.76 -27.13
CA ALA A 28 13.24 12.44 -26.69
C ALA A 28 13.70 12.06 -25.28
N VAL A 29 14.96 12.38 -24.91
CA VAL A 29 15.53 12.02 -23.62
C VAL A 29 14.75 12.59 -22.43
N PRO A 30 14.40 13.90 -22.37
CA PRO A 30 13.61 14.44 -21.27
C PRO A 30 12.22 13.80 -21.15
N LEU A 31 11.57 13.47 -22.28
CA LEU A 31 10.26 12.81 -22.27
C LEU A 31 10.33 11.40 -21.68
N ILE A 32 11.36 10.63 -22.04
CA ILE A 32 11.58 9.29 -21.50
C ILE A 32 11.86 9.37 -19.99
N VAL A 33 12.71 10.30 -19.56
CA VAL A 33 13.04 10.50 -18.14
C VAL A 33 11.81 10.93 -17.34
N SER A 34 11.01 11.86 -17.87
CA SER A 34 9.76 12.30 -17.25
C SER A 34 8.76 11.15 -17.10
N SER A 35 8.52 10.40 -18.16
CA SER A 35 7.62 9.24 -18.13
C SER A 35 8.08 8.15 -17.14
N TYR A 36 9.39 7.94 -17.03
CA TYR A 36 9.93 6.99 -16.06
C TYR A 36 9.75 7.47 -14.63
N GLN A 37 9.94 8.77 -14.36
CA GLN A 37 9.68 9.34 -13.03
C GLN A 37 8.20 9.28 -12.64
N GLU A 38 7.29 9.55 -13.58
CA GLU A 38 5.84 9.41 -13.36
C GLU A 38 5.46 7.95 -13.04
N TYR A 39 6.04 7.00 -13.76
CA TYR A 39 5.83 5.57 -13.49
C TYR A 39 6.27 5.19 -12.07
N LEU A 40 7.44 5.65 -11.62
CA LEU A 40 7.93 5.38 -10.26
C LEU A 40 7.02 6.00 -9.19
N LYS A 41 6.56 7.25 -9.38
CA LYS A 41 5.62 7.92 -8.47
C LYS A 41 4.28 7.17 -8.40
N THR A 42 3.75 6.73 -9.53
CA THR A 42 2.50 5.97 -9.58
C THR A 42 2.64 4.63 -8.85
N LYS A 43 3.76 3.93 -9.04
CA LYS A 43 4.04 2.69 -8.34
C LYS A 43 4.11 2.89 -6.82
N GLN A 44 4.77 3.94 -6.36
CA GLN A 44 4.84 4.29 -4.94
C GLN A 44 3.46 4.63 -4.37
N ALA A 45 2.66 5.42 -5.09
CA ALA A 45 1.30 5.76 -4.67
C ALA A 45 0.40 4.51 -4.54
N LEU A 46 0.54 3.51 -5.41
CA LEU A 46 -0.19 2.25 -5.30
C LEU A 46 0.17 1.46 -4.04
N VAL A 47 1.45 1.44 -3.68
CA VAL A 47 1.94 0.82 -2.43
C VAL A 47 1.34 1.52 -1.21
N GLU A 48 1.36 2.85 -1.19
CA GLU A 48 0.78 3.65 -0.11
C GLU A 48 -0.72 3.40 0.03
N ILE A 49 -1.46 3.36 -1.07
CA ILE A 49 -2.91 3.07 -1.07
C ILE A 49 -3.18 1.65 -0.53
N LYS A 50 -2.41 0.66 -0.94
CA LYS A 50 -2.54 -0.73 -0.44
C LYS A 50 -2.32 -0.80 1.07
N SER A 51 -1.29 -0.13 1.57
CA SER A 51 -0.98 -0.06 3.01
C SER A 51 -2.08 0.64 3.80
N LEU A 52 -2.55 1.80 3.33
CA LEU A 52 -3.66 2.55 3.95
C LEU A 52 -4.96 1.73 3.97
N ARG A 53 -5.27 1.05 2.86
CA ARG A 53 -6.45 0.17 2.78
C ARG A 53 -6.38 -0.95 3.81
N SER A 54 -5.22 -1.61 3.95
CA SER A 54 -5.04 -2.69 4.92
C SER A 54 -5.24 -2.21 6.36
N ILE A 55 -4.71 -1.02 6.72
CA ILE A 55 -4.93 -0.40 8.02
C ILE A 55 -6.41 -0.07 8.25
N ALA A 56 -7.08 0.49 7.23
CA ALA A 56 -8.52 0.80 7.31
C ALA A 56 -9.37 -0.46 7.50
N GLU A 57 -8.98 -1.58 6.89
CA GLU A 57 -9.64 -2.88 7.09
C GLU A 57 -9.49 -3.40 8.53
N VAL A 58 -8.31 -3.25 9.16
CA VAL A 58 -8.12 -3.57 10.58
C VAL A 58 -9.04 -2.70 11.44
N ALA A 59 -9.05 -1.40 11.24
CA ALA A 59 -9.90 -0.48 12.01
C ALA A 59 -11.39 -0.81 11.86
N ASN A 60 -11.85 -1.13 10.66
CA ASN A 60 -13.21 -1.56 10.39
C ASN A 60 -13.56 -2.88 11.10
N LYS A 61 -12.67 -3.88 11.07
CA LYS A 61 -12.89 -5.16 11.76
C LYS A 61 -12.92 -4.99 13.29
N VAL A 62 -12.02 -4.18 13.85
CA VAL A 62 -12.02 -3.85 15.28
C VAL A 62 -13.32 -3.13 15.67
N SER A 63 -13.78 -2.18 14.88
CA SER A 63 -15.06 -1.51 15.11
C SER A 63 -16.24 -2.48 15.07
N LYS A 64 -16.24 -3.44 14.16
CA LYS A 64 -17.28 -4.47 14.06
C LYS A 64 -17.27 -5.48 15.21
N GLU A 65 -16.14 -5.70 15.88
CA GLU A 65 -16.04 -6.55 17.07
C GLU A 65 -16.90 -6.04 18.24
N ARG A 66 -17.19 -4.72 18.27
CA ARG A 66 -18.03 -4.13 19.33
C ARG A 66 -19.45 -4.69 19.36
N ALA A 67 -20.05 -4.98 18.21
CA ALA A 67 -21.43 -5.47 18.14
C ALA A 67 -21.60 -6.85 18.79
N PRO A 68 -20.80 -7.90 18.45
CA PRO A 68 -20.86 -9.18 19.17
C PRO A 68 -20.43 -9.09 20.63
N ALA A 69 -19.50 -8.18 21.01
CA ALA A 69 -19.14 -7.96 22.39
C ALA A 69 -20.32 -7.41 23.21
N ASN A 70 -20.99 -6.37 22.71
CA ASN A 70 -22.19 -5.82 23.38
C ASN A 70 -23.31 -6.86 23.46
N LYS A 71 -23.49 -7.66 22.40
CA LYS A 71 -24.51 -8.71 22.39
C LYS A 71 -24.22 -9.79 23.40
N LEU A 72 -22.95 -10.14 23.61
CA LEU A 72 -22.55 -11.10 24.64
C LEU A 72 -22.84 -10.56 26.04
N MET A 73 -22.45 -9.30 26.34
CA MET A 73 -22.70 -8.66 27.63
C MET A 73 -24.18 -8.52 27.99
N SER A 74 -25.07 -8.45 26.98
CA SER A 74 -26.52 -8.35 27.16
C SER A 74 -27.25 -9.68 26.98
N SER A 75 -26.52 -10.81 26.83
CA SER A 75 -27.16 -12.10 26.57
C SER A 75 -27.79 -12.71 27.82
N ASN A 76 -28.89 -13.41 27.60
CA ASN A 76 -29.45 -14.35 28.57
C ASN A 76 -28.68 -15.69 28.56
N ALA A 77 -28.90 -16.54 29.54
CA ALA A 77 -28.22 -17.82 29.69
C ALA A 77 -28.37 -18.77 28.47
N ALA A 78 -29.51 -18.68 27.74
CA ALA A 78 -29.78 -19.53 26.59
C ALA A 78 -28.93 -19.18 25.37
N ASP A 79 -28.64 -17.88 25.14
CA ASP A 79 -27.90 -17.39 23.98
C ASP A 79 -26.40 -17.19 24.26
N PHE A 80 -25.98 -17.27 25.51
CA PHE A 80 -24.63 -16.97 25.98
C PHE A 80 -23.56 -17.72 25.17
N LEU A 81 -23.63 -19.04 25.11
CA LEU A 81 -22.63 -19.88 24.43
C LEU A 81 -22.54 -19.57 22.93
N LYS A 82 -23.67 -19.28 22.28
CA LYS A 82 -23.73 -18.89 20.87
C LYS A 82 -23.05 -17.54 20.65
N ASN A 83 -23.35 -16.56 21.50
CA ASN A 83 -22.76 -15.21 21.40
C ASN A 83 -21.27 -15.20 21.73
N GLN A 84 -20.84 -16.01 22.71
CA GLN A 84 -19.43 -16.23 23.04
C GLN A 84 -18.65 -16.83 21.85
N LYS A 85 -19.21 -17.83 21.16
CA LYS A 85 -18.60 -18.40 19.97
C LYS A 85 -18.46 -17.35 18.85
N ASN A 86 -19.52 -16.59 18.60
CA ASN A 86 -19.49 -15.51 17.62
C ASN A 86 -18.41 -14.48 17.94
N LEU A 87 -18.32 -14.01 19.18
CA LEU A 87 -17.29 -13.04 19.57
C LEU A 87 -15.89 -13.61 19.34
N LYS A 88 -15.65 -14.88 19.68
CA LYS A 88 -14.37 -15.56 19.45
C LYS A 88 -14.00 -15.59 17.96
N GLU A 89 -14.94 -15.90 17.09
CA GLU A 89 -14.73 -15.91 15.63
C GLU A 89 -14.38 -14.51 15.09
N TYR A 90 -15.07 -13.47 15.58
CA TYR A 90 -14.74 -12.08 15.23
C TYR A 90 -13.33 -11.68 15.69
N ARG A 91 -12.96 -12.01 16.92
CA ARG A 91 -11.62 -11.74 17.46
C ARG A 91 -10.53 -12.43 16.63
N LEU A 92 -10.71 -13.69 16.25
CA LEU A 92 -9.79 -14.40 15.36
C LEU A 92 -9.68 -13.73 13.97
N SER A 93 -10.78 -13.20 13.43
CA SER A 93 -10.77 -12.45 12.17
C SER A 93 -10.00 -11.14 12.28
N VAL A 94 -10.13 -10.41 13.41
CA VAL A 94 -9.37 -9.19 13.69
C VAL A 94 -7.88 -9.50 13.81
N ASP A 95 -7.52 -10.52 14.58
CA ASP A 95 -6.13 -10.91 14.82
C ASP A 95 -5.43 -11.35 13.51
N ARG A 96 -6.15 -12.10 12.66
CA ARG A 96 -5.66 -12.47 11.32
C ARG A 96 -5.40 -11.25 10.46
N GLN A 97 -6.36 -10.32 10.38
CA GLN A 97 -6.20 -9.11 9.60
C GLN A 97 -5.06 -8.22 10.11
N LEU A 98 -4.92 -8.12 11.42
CA LEU A 98 -3.82 -7.37 12.03
C LEU A 98 -2.45 -7.97 11.64
N ASN A 99 -2.31 -9.29 11.74
CA ASN A 99 -1.08 -9.98 11.34
C ASN A 99 -0.76 -9.79 9.85
N GLU A 100 -1.77 -9.90 8.97
CA GLU A 100 -1.63 -9.68 7.54
C GLU A 100 -1.22 -8.24 7.23
N THR A 101 -1.83 -7.26 7.92
CA THR A 101 -1.48 -5.84 7.76
C THR A 101 -0.05 -5.56 8.21
N ILE A 102 0.37 -6.11 9.35
CA ILE A 102 1.75 -5.98 9.84
C ILE A 102 2.75 -6.56 8.83
N HIS A 103 2.42 -7.71 8.23
CA HIS A 103 3.25 -8.34 7.21
C HIS A 103 3.37 -7.44 5.95
N ILE A 104 2.25 -6.95 5.42
CA ILE A 104 2.23 -6.03 4.27
C ILE A 104 3.08 -4.78 4.55
N LEU A 105 2.92 -4.17 5.71
CA LEU A 105 3.68 -2.98 6.08
C LEU A 105 5.19 -3.24 6.18
N LYS A 106 5.59 -4.40 6.69
CA LYS A 106 7.01 -4.80 6.73
C LYS A 106 7.58 -5.03 5.33
N GLU A 107 6.84 -5.68 4.45
CA GLU A 107 7.25 -5.92 3.05
C GLU A 107 7.40 -4.62 2.26
N GLU A 108 6.52 -3.65 2.48
CA GLU A 108 6.53 -2.36 1.80
C GLU A 108 7.48 -1.32 2.48
N GLY A 109 8.22 -1.72 3.52
CA GLY A 109 9.25 -0.90 4.17
C GLY A 109 8.74 0.02 5.29
N TYR A 110 7.46 -0.05 5.68
CA TYR A 110 6.87 0.73 6.79
C TYR A 110 7.10 0.06 8.15
N THR A 111 8.36 -0.25 8.46
CA THR A 111 8.76 -1.05 9.64
C THR A 111 8.34 -0.42 10.96
N ASP A 112 8.47 0.90 11.11
CA ASP A 112 8.10 1.60 12.35
C ASP A 112 6.60 1.54 12.62
N LEU A 113 5.79 1.70 11.56
CA LEU A 113 4.34 1.59 11.65
C LEU A 113 3.92 0.14 11.95
N ALA A 114 4.55 -0.84 11.30
CA ALA A 114 4.32 -2.26 11.56
C ALA A 114 4.63 -2.62 13.02
N ASN A 115 5.74 -2.14 13.56
CA ASN A 115 6.12 -2.37 14.96
C ASN A 115 5.14 -1.70 15.93
N THR A 116 4.65 -0.50 15.62
CA THR A 116 3.64 0.21 16.43
C THR A 116 2.33 -0.57 16.48
N LEU A 117 1.89 -1.15 15.35
CA LEU A 117 0.71 -2.00 15.31
C LEU A 117 0.92 -3.31 16.07
N ASP A 118 2.10 -3.91 15.96
CA ASP A 118 2.40 -5.19 16.58
C ASP A 118 2.57 -5.10 18.10
N THR A 119 3.06 -3.99 18.61
CA THR A 119 3.27 -3.78 20.04
C THR A 119 2.12 -3.00 20.65
N LYS A 120 2.11 -1.68 20.47
CA LYS A 120 1.20 -0.78 21.16
C LYS A 120 -0.27 -1.07 20.85
N PHE A 121 -0.63 -1.14 19.56
CA PHE A 121 -2.03 -1.36 19.17
C PHE A 121 -2.54 -2.73 19.63
N ARG A 122 -1.71 -3.78 19.50
CA ARG A 122 -2.05 -5.13 19.96
C ARG A 122 -2.27 -5.19 21.48
N ASP A 123 -1.47 -4.48 22.26
CA ASP A 123 -1.61 -4.43 23.71
C ASP A 123 -2.84 -3.64 24.13
N ASP A 124 -3.12 -2.50 23.50
CA ASP A 124 -4.35 -1.73 23.71
C ASP A 124 -5.60 -2.58 23.38
N LEU A 125 -5.56 -3.34 22.28
CA LEU A 125 -6.64 -4.25 21.90
C LEU A 125 -6.85 -5.37 22.93
N LYS A 126 -5.77 -5.97 23.46
CA LYS A 126 -5.85 -6.98 24.52
C LYS A 126 -6.46 -6.41 25.80
N GLN A 127 -6.05 -5.20 26.20
CA GLN A 127 -6.61 -4.53 27.38
C GLN A 127 -8.11 -4.25 27.21
N ALA A 128 -8.53 -3.75 26.05
CA ALA A 128 -9.94 -3.54 25.75
C ALA A 128 -10.76 -4.83 25.81
N ARG A 129 -10.22 -5.93 25.27
CA ARG A 129 -10.87 -7.26 25.33
C ARG A 129 -10.94 -7.81 26.75
N ALA A 130 -9.90 -7.61 27.57
CA ALA A 130 -9.89 -8.04 28.96
C ALA A 130 -10.99 -7.36 29.78
N VAL A 131 -11.29 -6.08 29.50
CA VAL A 131 -12.42 -5.37 30.13
C VAL A 131 -13.75 -6.06 29.78
N VAL A 132 -13.98 -6.39 28.51
CA VAL A 132 -15.19 -7.12 28.08
C VAL A 132 -15.27 -8.49 28.77
N ASP A 133 -14.16 -9.23 28.80
CA ASP A 133 -14.12 -10.57 29.40
C ASP A 133 -14.32 -10.57 30.93
N TYR A 134 -14.04 -9.44 31.57
CA TYR A 134 -14.32 -9.24 33.02
C TYR A 134 -15.82 -9.08 33.32
N TYR A 135 -16.59 -8.49 32.39
CA TYR A 135 -18.03 -8.25 32.56
C TYR A 135 -18.91 -9.39 32.04
N VAL A 136 -18.33 -10.47 31.53
CA VAL A 136 -18.98 -11.66 30.94
C VAL A 136 -18.75 -12.89 31.77
#